data_87b7c9dac6f230ab741abc026974840d
#
_entry.id   87b7c9dac6f230ab741abc026974840d
#
_cell.length_a   1.000
_cell.length_b   1.000
_cell.length_c   1.000
_cell.angle_alpha   90.00
_cell.angle_beta   90.00
_cell.angle_gamma   90.00
#
_symmetry.space_group_name_H-M   'P 1'
#
loop_
_entity.id
_entity.type
_entity.pdbx_description
1 polymer ?
#
loop_
_entity_poly.entity_id
_entity_poly.type
_entity_poly.pdbx_seq_one_letter_code
_entity_poly.pdbx_strand_id
1 'polypeptide(L)'
;MKKIFTQLITIILILLSYNAFSIPKLNSYPSAIATIFIDFDGHYVQSTVWNNGNPINCAASGLTDAQIIEAFNRSAEDFRPFNVNLTTDSTVFLATPLNRRIRIIVTATSSWAIAGIGGVAYIGTFSWGDDTPAFVFSDRHGYSPKKVGETISHETGHTLGLAHQSKYGGDCYTPIEQYNSGFGTGETAWSPIMGNSLSRNFSNWNNGPTPYGCTDVQDNLTII
;
A
#
# COMPACT_ATOMS: atom_id res chain seq x y z
N MET A 1 52.59 7.12 19.27
CA MET A 1 51.40 6.82 20.09
C MET A 1 50.23 7.77 19.82
N LYS A 2 50.39 9.12 19.86
CA LYS A 2 49.23 10.04 19.62
C LYS A 2 48.56 9.88 18.26
N LYS A 3 49.28 9.66 17.15
CA LYS A 3 48.69 9.48 15.80
C LYS A 3 47.85 8.21 15.67
N ILE A 4 48.27 7.10 16.30
CA ILE A 4 47.53 5.81 16.27
C ILE A 4 46.24 5.92 17.07
N PHE A 5 46.28 6.66 18.21
CA PHE A 5 45.10 6.88 19.03
C PHE A 5 44.06 7.75 18.33
N THR A 6 44.47 8.79 17.58
CA THR A 6 43.58 9.64 16.80
C THR A 6 42.90 8.87 15.64
N GLN A 7 43.66 7.99 14.94
CA GLN A 7 43.10 7.15 13.89
C GLN A 7 42.11 6.11 14.42
N LEU A 8 42.37 5.53 15.60
CA LEU A 8 41.45 4.59 16.22
C LEU A 8 40.12 5.24 16.64
N ILE A 9 40.18 6.45 17.19
CA ILE A 9 38.98 7.23 17.55
C ILE A 9 38.16 7.61 16.30
N THR A 10 38.81 7.97 15.19
CA THR A 10 38.11 8.31 13.93
C THR A 10 37.43 7.09 13.31
N ILE A 11 38.05 5.92 13.37
CA ILE A 11 37.45 4.67 12.89
C ILE A 11 36.26 4.26 13.75
N ILE A 12 36.35 4.39 15.08
CA ILE A 12 35.24 4.10 16.00
C ILE A 12 34.06 5.07 15.78
N LEU A 13 34.31 6.37 15.55
CA LEU A 13 33.27 7.35 15.23
C LEU A 13 32.57 7.06 13.89
N ILE A 14 33.29 6.57 12.88
CA ILE A 14 32.73 6.19 11.58
C ILE A 14 31.87 4.91 11.73
N LEU A 15 32.29 3.95 12.57
CA LEU A 15 31.52 2.73 12.85
C LEU A 15 30.25 2.98 13.67
N LEU A 16 30.21 4.05 14.49
CA LEU A 16 29.03 4.42 15.27
C LEU A 16 27.98 5.21 14.48
N SER A 17 28.28 5.68 13.27
CA SER A 17 27.35 6.45 12.44
C SER A 17 26.54 5.60 11.43
N TYR A 18 26.76 4.31 11.33
CA TYR A 18 25.87 3.42 10.60
C TYR A 18 24.71 2.96 11.50
N ASN A 19 23.79 3.88 11.80
CA ASN A 19 22.43 3.47 12.11
C ASN A 19 21.84 2.95 10.79
N ALA A 20 21.95 1.65 10.54
CA ALA A 20 21.15 1.01 9.51
C ALA A 20 19.68 1.25 9.92
N PHE A 21 18.99 2.15 9.23
CA PHE A 21 17.55 2.31 9.34
C PHE A 21 16.94 0.97 8.92
N SER A 22 16.62 0.14 9.89
CA SER A 22 15.93 -1.12 9.66
C SER A 22 14.45 -0.87 9.81
N ILE A 23 13.68 -1.08 8.75
CA ILE A 23 12.21 -1.04 8.80
C ILE A 23 11.72 -1.97 9.90
N PRO A 24 10.76 -1.55 10.76
CA PRO A 24 10.16 -2.43 11.76
C PRO A 24 9.59 -3.68 11.12
N LYS A 25 9.97 -4.87 11.61
CA LYS A 25 9.46 -6.16 11.12
C LYS A 25 8.10 -6.45 11.73
N LEU A 26 7.05 -6.29 10.94
CA LEU A 26 5.66 -6.42 11.35
C LEU A 26 4.99 -7.59 10.61
N ASN A 27 4.07 -8.27 11.27
CA ASN A 27 3.25 -9.32 10.70
C ASN A 27 1.86 -9.28 11.33
N SER A 28 0.80 -9.29 10.52
CA SER A 28 -0.58 -9.27 10.99
C SER A 28 -1.13 -10.67 11.32
N TYR A 29 -0.78 -11.65 10.48
CA TYR A 29 -1.26 -13.03 10.62
C TYR A 29 -0.22 -14.03 10.09
N PRO A 30 0.84 -14.35 10.87
CA PRO A 30 1.99 -15.14 10.40
C PRO A 30 1.67 -16.55 9.90
N SER A 31 0.53 -17.14 10.31
CA SER A 31 0.11 -18.48 9.87
C SER A 31 -0.77 -18.48 8.62
N ALA A 32 -1.06 -17.31 8.02
CA ALA A 32 -1.85 -17.22 6.81
C ALA A 32 -1.15 -17.85 5.60
N ILE A 33 -1.95 -18.31 4.65
CA ILE A 33 -1.47 -19.00 3.44
C ILE A 33 -0.99 -18.06 2.34
N ALA A 34 -1.32 -16.78 2.42
CA ALA A 34 -1.00 -15.76 1.45
C ALA A 34 -0.35 -14.54 2.13
N THR A 35 0.46 -13.78 1.39
CA THR A 35 1.25 -12.68 1.94
C THR A 35 1.13 -11.42 1.09
N ILE A 36 0.85 -10.30 1.74
CA ILE A 36 0.96 -8.94 1.21
C ILE A 36 2.17 -8.29 1.86
N PHE A 37 3.21 -8.05 1.08
CA PHE A 37 4.43 -7.40 1.57
C PHE A 37 4.34 -5.89 1.33
N ILE A 38 4.37 -5.11 2.41
CA ILE A 38 4.39 -3.67 2.36
C ILE A 38 5.86 -3.22 2.45
N ASP A 39 6.39 -2.78 1.32
CA ASP A 39 7.79 -2.43 1.12
C ASP A 39 7.99 -0.92 1.32
N PHE A 40 8.63 -0.52 2.44
CA PHE A 40 8.86 0.88 2.80
C PHE A 40 10.30 1.34 2.56
N ASP A 41 11.23 0.42 2.29
CA ASP A 41 12.69 0.72 2.23
C ASP A 41 13.21 1.02 0.82
N GLY A 42 12.31 0.97 -0.16
CA GLY A 42 12.62 1.23 -1.56
C GLY A 42 12.90 -0.04 -2.36
N HIS A 43 12.68 0.06 -3.67
CA HIS A 43 12.79 -1.10 -4.55
C HIS A 43 13.19 -0.72 -5.98
N TYR A 44 14.00 -1.54 -6.61
CA TYR A 44 14.29 -1.42 -8.03
C TYR A 44 13.37 -2.33 -8.84
N VAL A 45 12.35 -1.74 -9.47
CA VAL A 45 11.37 -2.46 -10.29
C VAL A 45 11.90 -2.57 -11.72
N GLN A 46 11.89 -3.78 -12.25
CA GLN A 46 12.28 -4.08 -13.63
C GLN A 46 11.50 -5.28 -14.17
N SER A 47 11.47 -5.43 -15.48
CA SER A 47 10.83 -6.56 -16.14
C SER A 47 9.34 -6.71 -15.82
N THR A 48 8.66 -5.57 -15.61
CA THR A 48 7.21 -5.49 -15.37
C THR A 48 6.55 -4.67 -16.48
N VAL A 49 5.22 -4.64 -16.49
CA VAL A 49 4.42 -3.82 -17.41
C VAL A 49 4.41 -2.32 -17.05
N TRP A 50 4.90 -1.97 -15.86
CA TRP A 50 4.96 -0.59 -15.41
C TRP A 50 5.93 0.28 -16.24
N ASN A 51 5.66 1.58 -16.30
CA ASN A 51 6.51 2.58 -16.95
C ASN A 51 6.91 2.18 -18.39
N ASN A 52 5.96 1.55 -19.12
CA ASN A 52 6.20 1.01 -20.48
C ASN A 52 7.39 0.02 -20.54
N GLY A 53 7.60 -0.77 -19.50
CA GLY A 53 8.69 -1.73 -19.38
C GLY A 53 10.03 -1.12 -18.95
N ASN A 54 10.12 0.21 -18.79
CA ASN A 54 11.34 0.85 -18.30
C ASN A 54 11.51 0.65 -16.79
N PRO A 55 12.73 0.47 -16.30
CA PRO A 55 12.98 0.33 -14.89
C PRO A 55 12.54 1.55 -14.06
N ILE A 56 12.12 1.30 -12.82
CA ILE A 56 11.76 2.33 -11.85
C ILE A 56 12.63 2.14 -10.60
N ASN A 57 13.41 3.15 -10.27
CA ASN A 57 14.17 3.16 -9.02
C ASN A 57 13.34 3.85 -7.93
N CYS A 58 12.62 3.07 -7.14
CA CYS A 58 11.79 3.57 -6.06
C CYS A 58 12.65 3.87 -4.84
N ALA A 59 12.68 5.13 -4.41
CA ALA A 59 13.26 5.53 -3.13
C ALA A 59 12.44 4.95 -1.96
N ALA A 60 13.04 4.90 -0.78
CA ALA A 60 12.32 4.59 0.45
C ALA A 60 11.14 5.55 0.66
N SER A 61 10.18 5.12 1.47
CA SER A 61 8.94 5.85 1.74
C SER A 61 9.12 7.23 2.35
N GLY A 62 10.24 7.49 3.05
CA GLY A 62 10.47 8.71 3.82
C GLY A 62 9.65 8.81 5.10
N LEU A 63 8.93 7.75 5.48
CA LEU A 63 8.18 7.67 6.73
C LEU A 63 9.10 7.28 7.89
N THR A 64 8.82 7.78 9.09
CA THR A 64 9.43 7.33 10.33
C THR A 64 8.87 5.96 10.75
N ASP A 65 9.58 5.24 11.64
CA ASP A 65 9.11 3.95 12.19
C ASP A 65 7.70 4.04 12.79
N ALA A 66 7.42 5.11 13.53
CA ALA A 66 6.09 5.33 14.10
C ALA A 66 4.99 5.50 13.03
N GLN A 67 5.29 6.21 11.95
CA GLN A 67 4.38 6.37 10.81
C GLN A 67 4.20 5.07 10.03
N ILE A 68 5.27 4.28 9.86
CA ILE A 68 5.21 2.95 9.25
C ILE A 68 4.31 2.02 10.07
N ILE A 69 4.50 1.98 11.40
CA ILE A 69 3.69 1.16 12.31
C ILE A 69 2.21 1.59 12.24
N GLU A 70 1.93 2.90 12.22
CA GLU A 70 0.55 3.39 12.11
C GLU A 70 -0.08 2.99 10.77
N ALA A 71 0.60 3.25 9.63
CA ALA A 71 0.10 2.88 8.31
C ALA A 71 -0.14 1.37 8.19
N PHE A 72 0.81 0.57 8.67
CA PHE A 72 0.69 -0.89 8.73
C PHE A 72 -0.52 -1.35 9.55
N ASN A 73 -0.71 -0.81 10.75
CA ASN A 73 -1.79 -1.23 11.64
C ASN A 73 -3.17 -0.93 11.05
N ARG A 74 -3.33 0.21 10.34
CA ARG A 74 -4.57 0.56 9.63
C ARG A 74 -4.89 -0.47 8.55
N SER A 75 -3.93 -0.75 7.67
CA SER A 75 -4.11 -1.76 6.63
C SER A 75 -4.29 -3.17 7.22
N ALA A 76 -3.57 -3.53 8.27
CA ALA A 76 -3.70 -4.83 8.92
C ALA A 76 -5.09 -5.03 9.54
N GLU A 77 -5.73 -3.96 9.99
CA GLU A 77 -7.10 -3.99 10.51
C GLU A 77 -8.10 -4.29 9.40
N ASP A 78 -7.97 -3.64 8.24
CA ASP A 78 -8.83 -3.86 7.08
C ASP A 78 -8.78 -5.32 6.59
N PHE A 79 -7.60 -5.96 6.65
CA PHE A 79 -7.40 -7.33 6.19
C PHE A 79 -7.64 -8.41 7.27
N ARG A 80 -8.07 -8.05 8.48
CA ARG A 80 -8.36 -9.03 9.55
C ARG A 80 -9.35 -10.12 9.19
N PRO A 81 -10.39 -9.88 8.37
CA PRO A 81 -11.36 -10.93 8.01
C PRO A 81 -10.77 -12.04 7.12
N PHE A 82 -9.59 -11.82 6.51
CA PHE A 82 -9.07 -12.68 5.46
C PHE A 82 -7.89 -13.53 5.93
N ASN A 83 -7.67 -14.68 5.25
CA ASN A 83 -6.54 -15.56 5.50
C ASN A 83 -5.28 -15.08 4.75
N VAL A 84 -4.85 -13.86 5.08
CA VAL A 84 -3.71 -13.18 4.47
C VAL A 84 -2.85 -12.52 5.54
N ASN A 85 -1.52 -12.65 5.41
CA ASN A 85 -0.56 -11.96 6.27
C ASN A 85 -0.07 -10.68 5.59
N LEU A 86 -0.37 -9.52 6.17
CA LEU A 86 0.37 -8.32 5.86
C LEU A 86 1.70 -8.36 6.60
N THR A 87 2.80 -8.05 5.91
CA THR A 87 4.13 -8.06 6.51
C THR A 87 5.02 -6.95 5.95
N THR A 88 5.95 -6.49 6.77
CA THR A 88 7.08 -5.64 6.35
C THR A 88 8.40 -6.43 6.34
N ASP A 89 8.35 -7.75 6.59
CA ASP A 89 9.54 -8.61 6.56
C ASP A 89 9.69 -9.27 5.18
N SER A 90 10.67 -8.83 4.40
CA SER A 90 10.97 -9.39 3.08
C SER A 90 11.31 -10.88 3.13
N THR A 91 11.80 -11.42 4.26
CA THR A 91 12.09 -12.85 4.39
C THR A 91 10.81 -13.68 4.41
N VAL A 92 9.75 -13.18 5.03
CA VAL A 92 8.41 -13.79 5.03
C VAL A 92 7.81 -13.76 3.61
N PHE A 93 7.91 -12.61 2.95
CA PHE A 93 7.46 -12.45 1.57
C PHE A 93 8.14 -13.42 0.62
N LEU A 94 9.47 -13.50 0.67
CA LEU A 94 10.24 -14.37 -0.23
C LEU A 94 10.03 -15.87 0.04
N ALA A 95 9.67 -16.23 1.26
CA ALA A 95 9.34 -17.62 1.63
C ALA A 95 7.94 -18.04 1.13
N THR A 96 7.05 -17.08 0.83
CA THR A 96 5.71 -17.36 0.31
C THR A 96 5.77 -17.65 -1.20
N PRO A 97 5.06 -18.67 -1.71
CA PRO A 97 5.01 -18.96 -3.15
C PRO A 97 4.54 -17.76 -3.98
N LEU A 98 5.07 -17.61 -5.20
CA LEU A 98 4.80 -16.48 -6.10
C LEU A 98 3.29 -16.25 -6.38
N ASN A 99 2.53 -17.31 -6.51
CA ASN A 99 1.09 -17.27 -6.76
C ASN A 99 0.24 -17.05 -5.49
N ARG A 100 0.88 -16.72 -4.36
CA ARG A 100 0.24 -16.43 -3.07
C ARG A 100 0.83 -15.20 -2.40
N ARG A 101 1.51 -14.35 -3.15
CA ARG A 101 2.12 -13.15 -2.59
C ARG A 101 2.02 -11.96 -3.55
N ILE A 102 2.01 -10.77 -2.99
CA ILE A 102 2.07 -9.51 -3.74
C ILE A 102 2.92 -8.51 -2.97
N ARG A 103 3.62 -7.62 -3.69
CA ARG A 103 4.38 -6.51 -3.14
C ARG A 103 3.62 -5.20 -3.35
N ILE A 104 3.51 -4.41 -2.30
CA ILE A 104 3.00 -3.04 -2.31
C ILE A 104 4.16 -2.12 -1.97
N ILE A 105 4.67 -1.38 -2.94
CA ILE A 105 5.81 -0.47 -2.77
C ILE A 105 5.30 0.88 -2.28
N VAL A 106 5.65 1.26 -1.05
CA VAL A 106 5.41 2.60 -0.51
C VAL A 106 6.65 3.45 -0.76
N THR A 107 6.55 4.48 -1.60
CA THR A 107 7.72 5.21 -2.09
C THR A 107 7.46 6.71 -2.21
N ALA A 108 8.52 7.52 -2.03
CA ALA A 108 8.52 8.93 -2.36
C ALA A 108 8.79 9.19 -3.87
N THR A 109 8.97 8.15 -4.71
CA THR A 109 9.22 8.28 -6.14
C THR A 109 7.92 8.17 -6.92
N SER A 110 7.32 9.32 -7.26
CA SER A 110 6.02 9.39 -7.96
C SER A 110 6.07 10.03 -9.35
N SER A 111 7.25 10.49 -9.80
CA SER A 111 7.40 11.29 -11.02
C SER A 111 7.10 10.54 -12.32
N TRP A 112 7.18 9.22 -12.34
CA TRP A 112 6.89 8.37 -13.50
C TRP A 112 5.38 8.09 -13.67
N ALA A 113 4.59 8.26 -12.61
CA ALA A 113 3.16 7.98 -12.59
C ALA A 113 2.33 9.21 -12.96
N ILE A 114 1.08 8.99 -13.33
CA ILE A 114 0.13 10.06 -13.63
C ILE A 114 0.06 11.06 -12.47
N ALA A 115 0.06 12.35 -12.79
CA ALA A 115 -0.02 13.39 -11.77
C ALA A 115 -1.33 13.29 -10.97
N GLY A 116 -1.25 13.53 -9.66
CA GLY A 116 -2.43 13.63 -8.78
C GLY A 116 -2.95 12.32 -8.20
N ILE A 117 -2.50 11.13 -8.65
CA ILE A 117 -2.91 9.86 -8.03
C ILE A 117 -2.06 9.56 -6.80
N GLY A 118 -2.67 9.02 -5.73
CA GLY A 118 -1.99 8.67 -4.48
C GLY A 118 -1.37 7.28 -4.48
N GLY A 119 -1.83 6.40 -5.37
CA GLY A 119 -1.32 5.06 -5.59
C GLY A 119 -1.73 4.53 -6.95
N VAL A 120 -1.27 3.35 -7.32
CA VAL A 120 -1.67 2.68 -8.55
C VAL A 120 -1.44 1.18 -8.48
N ALA A 121 -2.40 0.41 -8.96
CA ALA A 121 -2.31 -1.04 -9.10
C ALA A 121 -2.99 -1.49 -10.41
N TYR A 122 -2.55 -2.62 -10.96
CA TYR A 122 -3.36 -3.36 -11.93
C TYR A 122 -4.34 -4.27 -11.19
N ILE A 123 -5.55 -4.39 -11.72
CA ILE A 123 -6.58 -5.25 -11.15
C ILE A 123 -6.19 -6.71 -11.35
N GLY A 124 -6.21 -7.51 -10.27
CA GLY A 124 -5.99 -8.95 -10.30
C GLY A 124 -4.52 -9.40 -10.34
N THR A 125 -3.55 -8.50 -10.16
CA THR A 125 -2.11 -8.86 -10.20
C THR A 125 -1.69 -9.89 -9.17
N PHE A 126 -2.41 -10.03 -8.07
CA PHE A 126 -2.15 -11.06 -7.06
C PHE A 126 -2.14 -12.48 -7.66
N SER A 127 -2.94 -12.71 -8.69
CA SER A 127 -3.05 -14.00 -9.36
C SER A 127 -2.16 -14.18 -10.59
N TRP A 128 -1.38 -13.16 -10.99
CA TRP A 128 -0.54 -13.25 -12.18
C TRP A 128 0.66 -14.19 -12.00
N GLY A 129 1.10 -14.43 -10.76
CA GLY A 129 2.21 -15.33 -10.47
C GLY A 129 3.56 -14.76 -10.89
N ASP A 130 3.68 -13.45 -10.96
CA ASP A 130 4.91 -12.71 -11.17
C ASP A 130 5.13 -11.68 -10.04
N ASP A 131 6.21 -10.91 -10.11
CA ASP A 131 6.52 -9.90 -9.10
C ASP A 131 6.04 -8.48 -9.51
N THR A 132 5.00 -8.34 -10.36
CA THR A 132 4.43 -7.03 -10.72
C THR A 132 3.78 -6.37 -9.49
N PRO A 133 4.38 -5.30 -8.95
CA PRO A 133 3.92 -4.70 -7.70
C PRO A 133 2.79 -3.70 -7.92
N ALA A 134 2.13 -3.30 -6.82
CA ALA A 134 1.38 -2.06 -6.73
C ALA A 134 2.22 -0.96 -6.03
N PHE A 135 1.80 0.29 -6.15
CA PHE A 135 2.52 1.45 -5.61
C PHE A 135 1.61 2.35 -4.78
N VAL A 136 2.19 2.91 -3.72
CA VAL A 136 1.62 3.96 -2.89
C VAL A 136 2.62 5.10 -2.80
N PHE A 137 2.20 6.32 -3.13
CA PHE A 137 3.08 7.47 -3.22
C PHE A 137 3.02 8.31 -1.95
N SER A 138 3.97 8.09 -1.04
CA SER A 138 4.02 8.75 0.27
C SER A 138 4.19 10.27 0.17
N ASP A 139 4.95 10.75 -0.83
CA ASP A 139 5.14 12.17 -1.11
C ASP A 139 3.81 12.87 -1.46
N ARG A 140 2.96 12.23 -2.26
CA ARG A 140 1.63 12.74 -2.65
C ARG A 140 0.62 12.74 -1.51
N HIS A 141 0.86 11.95 -0.49
CA HIS A 141 0.08 11.93 0.74
C HIS A 141 0.61 12.88 1.81
N GLY A 142 1.67 13.64 1.52
CA GLY A 142 2.35 14.51 2.49
C GLY A 142 2.89 13.71 3.68
N TYR A 143 3.30 12.47 3.45
CA TYR A 143 3.82 11.55 4.47
C TYR A 143 2.84 11.27 5.62
N SER A 144 1.53 11.40 5.38
CA SER A 144 0.49 11.09 6.35
C SER A 144 0.32 9.58 6.49
N PRO A 145 0.59 8.96 7.66
CA PRO A 145 0.47 7.52 7.85
C PRO A 145 -0.97 7.04 7.65
N LYS A 146 -1.97 7.86 8.03
CA LYS A 146 -3.38 7.55 7.75
C LYS A 146 -3.63 7.40 6.26
N LYS A 147 -3.28 8.42 5.45
CA LYS A 147 -3.55 8.39 4.01
C LYS A 147 -2.77 7.27 3.32
N VAL A 148 -1.52 7.02 3.75
CA VAL A 148 -0.71 5.92 3.24
C VAL A 148 -1.36 4.58 3.56
N GLY A 149 -1.81 4.34 4.80
CA GLY A 149 -2.49 3.09 5.19
C GLY A 149 -3.78 2.85 4.39
N GLU A 150 -4.65 3.86 4.28
CA GLU A 150 -5.87 3.79 3.47
C GLU A 150 -5.56 3.45 1.98
N THR A 151 -4.50 4.06 1.43
CA THR A 151 -4.11 3.78 0.04
C THR A 151 -3.47 2.39 -0.10
N ILE A 152 -2.72 1.90 0.89
CA ILE A 152 -2.22 0.52 0.89
C ILE A 152 -3.40 -0.46 0.78
N SER A 153 -4.45 -0.28 1.57
CA SER A 153 -5.64 -1.15 1.51
C SER A 153 -6.35 -1.05 0.16
N HIS A 154 -6.50 0.17 -0.37
CA HIS A 154 -7.13 0.43 -1.66
C HIS A 154 -6.38 -0.24 -2.82
N GLU A 155 -5.07 0.01 -2.94
CA GLU A 155 -4.26 -0.56 -4.03
C GLU A 155 -4.12 -2.08 -3.89
N THR A 156 -4.05 -2.59 -2.66
CA THR A 156 -4.09 -4.03 -2.42
C THR A 156 -5.44 -4.62 -2.87
N GLY A 157 -6.56 -3.95 -2.61
CA GLY A 157 -7.88 -4.33 -3.11
C GLY A 157 -7.89 -4.49 -4.62
N HIS A 158 -7.29 -3.57 -5.37
CA HIS A 158 -7.12 -3.72 -6.82
C HIS A 158 -6.33 -4.97 -7.19
N THR A 159 -5.20 -5.23 -6.53
CA THR A 159 -4.41 -6.44 -6.82
C THR A 159 -5.21 -7.73 -6.61
N LEU A 160 -6.17 -7.72 -5.69
CA LEU A 160 -7.06 -8.84 -5.37
C LEU A 160 -8.31 -8.92 -6.26
N GLY A 161 -8.44 -8.04 -7.25
CA GLY A 161 -9.51 -8.09 -8.26
C GLY A 161 -10.60 -7.04 -8.12
N LEU A 162 -10.52 -6.12 -7.15
CA LEU A 162 -11.54 -5.11 -6.93
C LEU A 162 -11.41 -3.92 -7.89
N ALA A 163 -12.52 -3.46 -8.44
CA ALA A 163 -12.66 -2.16 -9.08
C ALA A 163 -12.97 -1.08 -8.03
N HIS A 164 -12.96 0.20 -8.44
CA HIS A 164 -13.46 1.26 -7.58
C HIS A 164 -14.92 1.05 -7.19
N GLN A 165 -15.35 1.65 -6.10
CA GLN A 165 -16.76 1.81 -5.76
C GLN A 165 -17.18 3.25 -6.00
N SER A 166 -18.23 3.41 -6.81
CA SER A 166 -18.75 4.68 -7.27
C SER A 166 -20.09 5.01 -6.61
N LYS A 167 -20.53 6.27 -6.71
CA LYS A 167 -21.83 6.71 -6.25
C LYS A 167 -22.66 7.20 -7.42
N TYR A 168 -23.90 6.75 -7.49
CA TYR A 168 -24.85 7.09 -8.54
C TYR A 168 -25.97 8.01 -8.02
N GLY A 169 -26.50 8.82 -8.92
CA GLY A 169 -27.64 9.70 -8.69
C GLY A 169 -28.91 9.16 -9.34
N GLY A 170 -29.57 10.01 -10.15
CA GLY A 170 -30.84 9.67 -10.80
C GLY A 170 -30.73 8.71 -11.99
N ASP A 171 -29.53 8.54 -12.59
CA ASP A 171 -29.30 7.56 -13.65
C ASP A 171 -28.27 6.51 -13.20
N CYS A 172 -28.33 5.32 -13.82
CA CYS A 172 -27.47 4.19 -13.49
C CYS A 172 -26.22 4.08 -14.38
N TYR A 173 -25.98 5.01 -15.29
CA TYR A 173 -24.93 4.89 -16.29
C TYR A 173 -23.73 5.78 -15.96
N THR A 174 -23.99 6.96 -15.38
CA THR A 174 -22.95 7.95 -15.10
C THR A 174 -22.84 8.16 -13.58
N PRO A 175 -21.71 7.76 -12.94
CA PRO A 175 -21.55 8.02 -11.52
C PRO A 175 -21.44 9.53 -11.26
N ILE A 176 -22.13 9.98 -10.20
CA ILE A 176 -21.95 11.35 -9.68
C ILE A 176 -20.64 11.52 -8.91
N GLU A 177 -20.11 10.42 -8.39
CA GLU A 177 -18.78 10.33 -7.82
C GLU A 177 -18.10 9.06 -8.34
N GLN A 178 -16.98 9.20 -9.06
CA GLN A 178 -16.16 8.09 -9.54
C GLN A 178 -15.61 7.26 -8.38
N TYR A 179 -15.24 7.95 -7.31
CA TYR A 179 -14.80 7.39 -6.04
C TYR A 179 -15.82 7.78 -4.97
N ASN A 180 -16.63 6.84 -4.52
CA ASN A 180 -17.66 7.07 -3.51
C ASN A 180 -17.03 7.66 -2.24
N SER A 181 -17.34 8.92 -1.94
CA SER A 181 -16.84 9.62 -0.74
C SER A 181 -17.60 9.24 0.54
N GLY A 182 -18.54 8.30 0.44
CA GLY A 182 -19.31 7.82 1.58
C GLY A 182 -20.37 8.78 2.08
N PHE A 183 -20.56 8.80 3.39
CA PHE A 183 -21.54 9.67 4.04
C PHE A 183 -21.10 10.06 5.46
N GLY A 184 -21.88 10.95 6.06
CA GLY A 184 -21.64 11.47 7.41
C GLY A 184 -20.59 12.58 7.44
N THR A 185 -20.46 13.17 8.63
CA THR A 185 -19.55 14.28 8.92
C THR A 185 -18.87 14.06 10.27
N GLY A 186 -17.73 14.73 10.49
CA GLY A 186 -16.97 14.62 11.73
C GLY A 186 -16.43 13.22 11.99
N GLU A 187 -16.40 12.81 13.25
CA GLU A 187 -15.73 11.58 13.69
C GLU A 187 -16.39 10.29 13.18
N THR A 188 -17.69 10.34 12.87
CA THR A 188 -18.45 9.18 12.35
C THR A 188 -18.55 9.14 10.83
N ALA A 189 -17.83 10.02 10.14
CA ALA A 189 -17.82 10.02 8.67
C ALA A 189 -17.17 8.73 8.12
N TRP A 190 -17.86 8.09 7.20
CA TRP A 190 -17.52 6.80 6.61
C TRP A 190 -17.35 6.88 5.09
N SER A 191 -16.49 6.03 4.53
CA SER A 191 -16.38 5.77 3.09
C SER A 191 -15.92 4.33 2.83
N PRO A 192 -16.30 3.71 1.69
CA PRO A 192 -15.72 2.42 1.31
C PRO A 192 -14.23 2.56 0.99
N ILE A 193 -13.45 1.53 1.30
CA ILE A 193 -12.00 1.46 0.99
C ILE A 193 -11.77 1.64 -0.52
N MET A 194 -12.57 0.98 -1.36
CA MET A 194 -12.48 1.12 -2.82
C MET A 194 -13.14 2.39 -3.37
N GLY A 195 -13.58 3.30 -2.48
CA GLY A 195 -14.03 4.67 -2.79
C GLY A 195 -12.96 5.71 -2.46
N ASN A 196 -13.36 6.78 -1.75
CA ASN A 196 -12.46 7.85 -1.31
C ASN A 196 -12.44 7.94 0.23
N SER A 197 -11.63 7.10 0.86
CA SER A 197 -11.52 6.99 2.33
C SER A 197 -10.51 7.97 2.96
N LEU A 198 -9.67 8.63 2.16
CA LEU A 198 -8.52 9.41 2.64
C LEU A 198 -8.85 10.49 3.67
N SER A 199 -10.05 11.08 3.59
CA SER A 199 -10.52 12.13 4.49
C SER A 199 -11.57 11.67 5.51
N ARG A 200 -11.86 10.37 5.57
CA ARG A 200 -12.88 9.80 6.48
C ARG A 200 -12.21 9.13 7.68
N ASN A 201 -12.93 9.08 8.81
CA ASN A 201 -12.40 8.41 10.00
C ASN A 201 -12.64 6.91 9.97
N PHE A 202 -13.70 6.47 9.33
CA PHE A 202 -14.01 5.07 9.15
C PHE A 202 -13.97 4.69 7.67
N SER A 203 -13.31 3.57 7.39
CA SER A 203 -13.34 2.90 6.09
C SER A 203 -13.56 1.41 6.32
N ASN A 204 -14.18 0.75 5.37
CA ASN A 204 -14.29 -0.70 5.38
C ASN A 204 -14.52 -1.24 3.96
N TRP A 205 -14.37 -2.55 3.82
CA TRP A 205 -14.81 -3.30 2.66
C TRP A 205 -16.32 -3.23 2.57
N ASN A 206 -16.85 -2.98 1.39
CA ASN A 206 -18.24 -2.67 1.19
C ASN A 206 -18.83 -3.47 0.02
N ASN A 207 -20.13 -3.66 0.02
CA ASN A 207 -20.91 -4.14 -1.10
C ASN A 207 -21.58 -2.94 -1.77
N GLY A 208 -21.12 -2.57 -2.97
CA GLY A 208 -21.58 -1.36 -3.63
C GLY A 208 -21.25 -1.31 -5.11
N PRO A 209 -21.86 -0.35 -5.84
CA PRO A 209 -21.75 -0.26 -7.29
C PRO A 209 -20.34 0.12 -7.73
N THR A 210 -19.90 -0.47 -8.86
CA THR A 210 -18.66 -0.15 -9.56
C THR A 210 -18.84 1.04 -10.51
N PRO A 211 -17.77 1.56 -11.16
CA PRO A 211 -17.90 2.61 -12.18
C PRO A 211 -18.65 2.19 -13.46
N TYR A 212 -18.95 0.92 -13.62
CA TYR A 212 -19.55 0.37 -14.86
C TYR A 212 -21.08 0.41 -14.88
N GLY A 213 -21.71 0.75 -13.74
CA GLY A 213 -23.15 0.92 -13.64
C GLY A 213 -23.68 0.73 -12.22
N CYS A 214 -24.83 1.32 -11.90
CA CYS A 214 -25.37 1.25 -10.53
C CYS A 214 -25.84 -0.17 -10.17
N THR A 215 -26.07 -1.05 -11.14
CA THR A 215 -26.44 -2.47 -10.96
C THR A 215 -25.24 -3.40 -11.03
N ASP A 216 -24.08 -2.92 -11.46
CA ASP A 216 -22.81 -3.66 -11.41
C ASP A 216 -22.21 -3.53 -10.00
N VAL A 217 -22.64 -4.43 -9.13
CA VAL A 217 -22.37 -4.39 -7.71
C VAL A 217 -21.23 -5.34 -7.36
N GLN A 218 -20.26 -4.85 -6.60
CA GLN A 218 -19.09 -5.57 -6.13
C GLN A 218 -19.15 -5.76 -4.61
N ASP A 219 -19.23 -7.01 -4.17
CA ASP A 219 -19.06 -7.38 -2.76
C ASP A 219 -17.59 -7.65 -2.46
N ASN A 220 -16.91 -6.70 -1.82
CA ASN A 220 -15.48 -6.78 -1.56
C ASN A 220 -15.10 -7.98 -0.68
N LEU A 221 -15.95 -8.32 0.33
CA LEU A 221 -15.65 -9.42 1.25
C LEU A 221 -15.74 -10.79 0.58
N THR A 222 -16.53 -10.91 -0.51
CA THR A 222 -16.67 -12.16 -1.24
C THR A 222 -15.56 -12.35 -2.28
N ILE A 223 -15.02 -11.26 -2.82
CA ILE A 223 -13.99 -11.29 -3.86
C ILE A 223 -12.61 -11.51 -3.28
N ILE A 224 -12.27 -10.87 -2.15
CA ILE A 224 -11.02 -11.04 -1.43
C ILE A 224 -10.96 -12.41 -0.75
#